data_46b57540dcefc2787ef9d4267ffa4955
#
_entry.id   46b57540dcefc2787ef9d4267ffa4955
#
_cell.length_a   1.000
_cell.length_b   1.000
_cell.length_c   1.000
_cell.angle_alpha   90.00
_cell.angle_beta   90.00
_cell.angle_gamma   90.00
#
_symmetry.space_group_name_H-M   'P 1'
#
loop_
_entity.id
_entity.type
_entity.pdbx_description
1 polymer ?
#
loop_
_entity_poly.entity_id
_entity_poly.type
_entity_poly.pdbx_seq_one_letter_code
_entity_poly.pdbx_strand_id
1 'polypeptide(L)'
;MNKKIWFYLGFFVLLLGMFYLVLFWGTDLWRKKLPTLNQVQDFEFVAQTGDTVTNRNVAGKVQVVEFFFTTCKGICPKMNTNMLKIAEEFKGEEDFMILSHTVDPDKDSVGRMKHYGDSLKINSKQWLLLTGTKEKLYEAARKSYLLDDQNDETAAIEEQFIHTQLFALVDKSGKVRGIYDGLNKEELKKLDKDIRLLLKEKYNGPRFVNGIFQNNPM
;
A
#
# COMPACT_ATOMS: atom_id res chain seq x y z
N MET A 1 60.37 -11.97 16.64
CA MET A 1 59.09 -11.25 16.49
C MET A 1 58.36 -11.30 17.81
N ASN A 2 58.08 -10.14 18.43
CA ASN A 2 57.60 -10.04 19.81
C ASN A 2 56.23 -10.67 20.00
N LYS A 3 56.08 -11.64 20.94
CA LYS A 3 54.77 -12.24 21.31
C LYS A 3 53.66 -11.21 21.61
N LYS A 4 54.05 -10.03 22.09
CA LYS A 4 53.12 -8.88 22.35
C LYS A 4 52.48 -8.34 21.08
N ILE A 5 53.19 -8.31 19.93
CA ILE A 5 52.67 -7.84 18.65
C ILE A 5 51.56 -8.77 18.15
N TRP A 6 51.74 -10.08 18.25
CA TRP A 6 50.73 -11.05 17.90
C TRP A 6 49.49 -10.99 18.76
N PHE A 7 49.65 -10.69 20.04
CA PHE A 7 48.52 -10.47 20.94
C PHE A 7 47.72 -9.23 20.55
N TYR A 8 48.36 -8.07 20.28
CA TYR A 8 47.69 -6.85 19.84
C TYR A 8 46.99 -7.04 18.45
N LEU A 9 47.62 -7.74 17.57
CA LEU A 9 47.03 -8.06 16.22
C LEU A 9 45.79 -8.94 16.36
N GLY A 10 45.83 -9.98 17.17
CA GLY A 10 44.68 -10.83 17.48
C GLY A 10 43.52 -10.05 18.13
N PHE A 11 43.85 -9.19 19.13
CA PHE A 11 42.87 -8.33 19.79
C PHE A 11 42.20 -7.34 18.79
N PHE A 12 43.00 -6.73 17.91
CA PHE A 12 42.48 -5.82 16.87
C PHE A 12 41.57 -6.53 15.84
N VAL A 13 41.93 -7.72 15.41
CA VAL A 13 41.08 -8.55 14.51
C VAL A 13 39.78 -8.94 15.21
N LEU A 14 39.82 -9.26 16.51
CA LEU A 14 38.63 -9.57 17.29
C LEU A 14 37.69 -8.35 17.42
N LEU A 15 38.25 -7.15 17.69
CA LEU A 15 37.48 -5.90 17.72
C LEU A 15 36.87 -5.58 16.38
N LEU A 16 37.60 -5.74 15.27
CA LEU A 16 37.09 -5.57 13.92
C LEU A 16 35.96 -6.56 13.62
N GLY A 17 36.14 -7.83 13.98
CA GLY A 17 35.11 -8.86 13.82
C GLY A 17 33.83 -8.53 14.59
N MET A 18 33.98 -8.09 15.86
CA MET A 18 32.86 -7.67 16.70
C MET A 18 32.16 -6.42 16.14
N PHE A 19 32.92 -5.44 15.64
CA PHE A 19 32.40 -4.25 14.99
C PHE A 19 31.58 -4.60 13.72
N TYR A 20 32.10 -5.47 12.88
CA TYR A 20 31.36 -5.95 11.70
C TYR A 20 30.13 -6.77 12.08
N LEU A 21 30.18 -7.60 13.11
CA LEU A 21 29.00 -8.32 13.61
C LEU A 21 27.90 -7.36 14.08
N VAL A 22 28.27 -6.32 14.83
CA VAL A 22 27.31 -5.30 15.28
C VAL A 22 26.73 -4.52 14.10
N LEU A 23 27.56 -4.13 13.12
CA LEU A 23 27.11 -3.45 11.91
C LEU A 23 26.18 -4.32 11.05
N PHE A 24 26.50 -5.59 10.88
CA PHE A 24 25.73 -6.49 9.99
C PHE A 24 24.47 -7.04 10.67
N TRP A 25 24.45 -7.29 11.98
CA TRP A 25 23.32 -7.85 12.71
C TRP A 25 22.50 -6.82 13.50
N GLY A 26 23.09 -5.69 13.85
CA GLY A 26 22.48 -4.68 14.71
C GLY A 26 21.87 -3.49 14.00
N THR A 27 22.11 -3.29 12.70
CA THR A 27 21.64 -2.10 11.98
C THR A 27 20.91 -2.43 10.70
N ASP A 28 19.78 -1.73 10.47
CA ASP A 28 19.02 -1.79 9.22
C ASP A 28 19.69 -1.02 8.05
N LEU A 29 20.99 -0.68 8.18
CA LEU A 29 21.73 0.15 7.20
C LEU A 29 21.81 -0.50 5.81
N TRP A 30 21.75 -1.84 5.76
CA TRP A 30 21.86 -2.61 4.51
C TRP A 30 20.49 -3.03 3.94
N ARG A 31 19.39 -2.76 4.63
CA ARG A 31 18.07 -3.03 4.08
C ARG A 31 17.75 -2.00 3.02
N LYS A 32 17.51 -2.47 1.81
CA LYS A 32 17.05 -1.65 0.69
C LYS A 32 15.69 -1.06 1.07
N LYS A 33 15.67 0.22 1.45
CA LYS A 33 14.43 0.94 1.74
C LYS A 33 13.86 1.45 0.42
N LEU A 34 12.56 1.28 0.24
CA LEU A 34 11.85 1.89 -0.87
C LEU A 34 11.82 3.42 -0.71
N PRO A 35 11.88 4.20 -1.80
CA PRO A 35 11.72 5.65 -1.73
C PRO A 35 10.35 6.01 -1.17
N THR A 36 10.21 7.22 -0.65
CA THR A 36 8.91 7.83 -0.37
C THR A 36 8.59 8.76 -1.53
N LEU A 37 7.50 8.50 -2.21
CA LEU A 37 7.05 9.31 -3.35
C LEU A 37 6.08 10.40 -2.89
N ASN A 38 5.19 10.08 -1.96
CA ASN A 38 4.18 11.00 -1.44
C ASN A 38 3.67 10.52 -0.06
N GLN A 39 2.89 11.39 0.61
CA GLN A 39 2.13 11.07 1.81
C GLN A 39 0.64 11.09 1.49
N VAL A 40 -0.09 10.02 1.81
CA VAL A 40 -1.55 9.96 1.64
C VAL A 40 -2.19 10.98 2.57
N GLN A 41 -3.03 11.84 2.01
CA GLN A 41 -3.80 12.84 2.74
C GLN A 41 -4.95 12.20 3.51
N ASP A 42 -5.53 12.92 4.46
CA ASP A 42 -6.69 12.45 5.19
C ASP A 42 -7.88 12.24 4.23
N PHE A 43 -8.54 11.11 4.36
CA PHE A 43 -9.69 10.74 3.54
C PHE A 43 -10.82 10.14 4.38
N GLU A 44 -12.01 10.20 3.82
CA GLU A 44 -13.20 9.54 4.32
C GLU A 44 -14.02 9.05 3.12
N PHE A 45 -14.14 7.73 2.99
CA PHE A 45 -14.88 7.05 1.92
C PHE A 45 -15.83 6.01 2.52
N VAL A 46 -16.78 5.55 1.72
CA VAL A 46 -17.73 4.50 2.12
C VAL A 46 -17.37 3.20 1.41
N ALA A 47 -17.23 2.13 2.17
CA ALA A 47 -16.93 0.80 1.64
C ALA A 47 -18.18 0.09 1.08
N GLN A 48 -17.99 -0.97 0.27
CA GLN A 48 -19.07 -1.84 -0.20
C GLN A 48 -19.85 -2.52 0.94
N THR A 49 -19.33 -2.51 2.16
CA THR A 49 -20.03 -3.01 3.35
C THR A 49 -20.98 -1.98 3.97
N GLY A 50 -20.91 -0.71 3.51
CA GLY A 50 -21.63 0.42 4.08
C GLY A 50 -20.88 1.14 5.21
N ASP A 51 -19.72 0.64 5.61
CA ASP A 51 -18.90 1.25 6.66
C ASP A 51 -18.11 2.43 6.12
N THR A 52 -17.91 3.45 6.97
CA THR A 52 -17.01 4.57 6.69
C THR A 52 -15.57 4.15 6.93
N VAL A 53 -14.71 4.38 5.94
CA VAL A 53 -13.28 4.07 5.96
C VAL A 53 -12.47 5.35 5.91
N THR A 54 -11.55 5.49 6.86
CA THR A 54 -10.65 6.64 7.00
C THR A 54 -9.20 6.15 7.12
N ASN A 55 -8.23 7.06 7.11
CA ASN A 55 -6.82 6.75 7.38
C ASN A 55 -6.64 5.93 8.67
N ARG A 56 -7.49 6.13 9.67
CA ARG A 56 -7.40 5.41 10.95
C ARG A 56 -7.70 3.92 10.81
N ASN A 57 -8.64 3.57 9.93
CA ASN A 57 -9.03 2.18 9.69
C ASN A 57 -7.94 1.36 8.98
N VAL A 58 -7.07 2.05 8.22
CA VAL A 58 -6.01 1.44 7.42
C VAL A 58 -4.60 1.66 7.98
N ALA A 59 -4.48 2.42 9.05
CA ALA A 59 -3.20 2.68 9.72
C ALA A 59 -2.54 1.38 10.20
N GLY A 60 -1.23 1.26 10.02
CA GLY A 60 -0.48 0.05 10.37
C GLY A 60 -0.56 -1.06 9.34
N LYS A 61 -1.27 -0.85 8.22
CA LYS A 61 -1.39 -1.83 7.14
C LYS A 61 -0.64 -1.37 5.89
N VAL A 62 0.01 -2.30 5.22
CA VAL A 62 0.52 -2.13 3.86
C VAL A 62 -0.67 -2.19 2.92
N GLN A 63 -0.80 -1.21 2.03
CA GLN A 63 -1.96 -1.09 1.16
C GLN A 63 -1.53 -1.14 -0.31
N VAL A 64 -2.28 -1.89 -1.12
CA VAL A 64 -2.24 -1.76 -2.58
C VAL A 64 -3.50 -1.02 -2.99
N VAL A 65 -3.33 0.07 -3.72
CA VAL A 65 -4.42 0.98 -4.10
C VAL A 65 -4.57 1.01 -5.61
N GLU A 66 -5.81 0.92 -6.08
CA GLU A 66 -6.16 1.09 -7.50
C GLU A 66 -7.42 1.93 -7.67
N PHE A 67 -7.64 2.39 -8.90
CA PHE A 67 -8.89 3.02 -9.33
C PHE A 67 -9.58 2.16 -10.37
N PHE A 68 -10.91 1.99 -10.24
CA PHE A 68 -11.72 1.12 -11.09
C PHE A 68 -13.13 1.68 -11.29
N PHE A 69 -13.95 1.02 -12.06
CA PHE A 69 -15.40 1.20 -12.10
C PHE A 69 -16.10 -0.09 -12.53
N THR A 70 -17.29 -0.33 -11.99
CA THR A 70 -17.98 -1.64 -12.13
C THR A 70 -18.43 -1.95 -13.57
N THR A 71 -18.60 -0.90 -14.40
CA THR A 71 -19.05 -1.04 -15.80
C THR A 71 -17.91 -1.13 -16.80
N CYS A 72 -16.65 -1.14 -16.34
CA CYS A 72 -15.48 -1.22 -17.21
C CYS A 72 -15.42 -2.56 -17.95
N LYS A 73 -15.46 -2.51 -19.29
CA LYS A 73 -15.30 -3.67 -20.16
C LYS A 73 -13.89 -3.83 -20.74
N GLY A 74 -13.00 -2.88 -20.45
CA GLY A 74 -11.67 -2.80 -21.00
C GLY A 74 -10.61 -3.44 -20.10
N ILE A 75 -9.81 -2.60 -19.43
CA ILE A 75 -8.64 -3.03 -18.66
C ILE A 75 -8.98 -3.57 -17.27
N CYS A 76 -10.05 -3.09 -16.63
CA CYS A 76 -10.38 -3.45 -15.25
C CYS A 76 -10.53 -4.97 -15.00
N PRO A 77 -11.16 -5.77 -15.89
CA PRO A 77 -11.21 -7.22 -15.69
C PRO A 77 -9.83 -7.87 -15.59
N LYS A 78 -8.85 -7.39 -16.37
CA LYS A 78 -7.45 -7.88 -16.30
C LYS A 78 -6.76 -7.41 -15.05
N MET A 79 -6.93 -6.15 -14.66
CA MET A 79 -6.40 -5.59 -13.41
C MET A 79 -6.94 -6.37 -12.22
N ASN A 80 -8.26 -6.58 -12.13
CA ASN A 80 -8.89 -7.36 -11.06
C ASN A 80 -8.39 -8.81 -11.01
N THR A 81 -8.17 -9.45 -12.17
CA THR A 81 -7.57 -10.80 -12.20
C THR A 81 -6.17 -10.81 -11.59
N ASN A 82 -5.37 -9.78 -11.82
CA ASN A 82 -4.05 -9.66 -11.24
C ASN A 82 -4.12 -9.28 -9.75
N MET A 83 -5.06 -8.42 -9.37
CA MET A 83 -5.30 -8.04 -7.98
C MET A 83 -5.79 -9.24 -7.16
N LEU A 84 -6.64 -10.11 -7.71
CA LEU A 84 -7.07 -11.35 -7.06
C LEU A 84 -5.87 -12.28 -6.75
N LYS A 85 -4.86 -12.34 -7.63
CA LYS A 85 -3.64 -13.10 -7.35
C LYS A 85 -2.85 -12.51 -6.18
N ILE A 86 -2.75 -11.18 -6.12
CA ILE A 86 -2.12 -10.47 -4.99
C ILE A 86 -2.93 -10.74 -3.71
N ALA A 87 -4.25 -10.63 -3.75
CA ALA A 87 -5.11 -10.90 -2.60
C ALA A 87 -4.94 -12.32 -2.05
N GLU A 88 -4.85 -13.33 -2.92
CA GLU A 88 -4.64 -14.74 -2.53
C GLU A 88 -3.22 -14.98 -1.99
N GLU A 89 -2.19 -14.34 -2.59
CA GLU A 89 -0.78 -14.46 -2.15
C GLU A 89 -0.56 -13.90 -0.74
N PHE A 90 -1.27 -12.84 -0.37
CA PHE A 90 -1.20 -12.22 0.95
C PHE A 90 -2.40 -12.53 1.83
N LYS A 91 -3.10 -13.62 1.54
CA LYS A 91 -4.25 -14.08 2.33
C LYS A 91 -3.84 -14.44 3.75
N GLY A 92 -4.54 -13.85 4.72
CA GLY A 92 -4.24 -14.06 6.14
C GLY A 92 -3.19 -13.11 6.73
N GLU A 93 -2.56 -12.26 5.92
CA GLU A 93 -1.70 -11.20 6.43
C GLU A 93 -2.56 -10.07 7.01
N GLU A 94 -2.60 -9.96 8.33
CA GLU A 94 -3.43 -8.96 9.04
C GLU A 94 -3.01 -7.52 8.76
N ASP A 95 -1.71 -7.32 8.50
CA ASP A 95 -1.10 -6.02 8.19
C ASP A 95 -1.14 -5.68 6.69
N PHE A 96 -1.95 -6.39 5.88
CA PHE A 96 -2.11 -6.15 4.44
C PHE A 96 -3.56 -5.90 4.06
N MET A 97 -3.79 -4.97 3.14
CA MET A 97 -5.11 -4.76 2.54
C MET A 97 -5.05 -4.15 1.14
N ILE A 98 -6.15 -4.25 0.42
CA ILE A 98 -6.35 -3.67 -0.90
C ILE A 98 -7.48 -2.64 -0.81
N LEU A 99 -7.26 -1.48 -1.41
CA LEU A 99 -8.24 -0.40 -1.52
C LEU A 99 -8.49 -0.10 -3.00
N SER A 100 -9.68 -0.42 -3.49
CA SER A 100 -10.09 -0.08 -4.84
C SER A 100 -11.10 1.06 -4.79
N HIS A 101 -10.74 2.24 -5.32
CA HIS A 101 -11.60 3.41 -5.35
C HIS A 101 -12.36 3.47 -6.68
N THR A 102 -13.66 3.71 -6.65
CA THR A 102 -14.39 3.93 -7.89
C THR A 102 -14.05 5.30 -8.49
N VAL A 103 -14.06 5.38 -9.81
CA VAL A 103 -13.98 6.66 -10.57
C VAL A 103 -15.34 7.11 -11.10
N ASP A 104 -16.39 6.29 -10.92
CA ASP A 104 -17.76 6.56 -11.38
C ASP A 104 -18.77 6.39 -10.22
N PRO A 105 -18.69 7.25 -9.17
CA PRO A 105 -19.51 7.11 -7.98
C PRO A 105 -21.00 7.24 -8.25
N ASP A 106 -21.41 7.91 -9.33
CA ASP A 106 -22.81 8.07 -9.71
C ASP A 106 -23.44 6.72 -10.10
N LYS A 107 -22.67 5.85 -10.72
CA LYS A 107 -23.10 4.48 -11.07
C LYS A 107 -22.73 3.46 -10.01
N ASP A 108 -21.62 3.62 -9.34
CA ASP A 108 -21.05 2.66 -8.41
C ASP A 108 -21.53 2.92 -6.98
N SER A 109 -22.83 2.78 -6.75
CA SER A 109 -23.42 2.81 -5.40
C SER A 109 -22.84 1.68 -4.51
N VAL A 110 -22.95 1.83 -3.19
CA VAL A 110 -22.52 0.82 -2.20
C VAL A 110 -23.11 -0.57 -2.54
N GLY A 111 -24.42 -0.64 -2.85
CA GLY A 111 -25.08 -1.89 -3.22
C GLY A 111 -24.53 -2.50 -4.51
N ARG A 112 -24.21 -1.67 -5.52
CA ARG A 112 -23.62 -2.13 -6.76
C ARG A 112 -22.20 -2.64 -6.55
N MET A 113 -21.37 -1.93 -5.78
CA MET A 113 -20.03 -2.37 -5.44
C MET A 113 -20.05 -3.65 -4.62
N LYS A 114 -21.01 -3.79 -3.70
CA LYS A 114 -21.19 -5.04 -2.95
C LYS A 114 -21.46 -6.23 -3.90
N HIS A 115 -22.41 -6.07 -4.82
CA HIS A 115 -22.71 -7.11 -5.82
C HIS A 115 -21.50 -7.42 -6.70
N TYR A 116 -20.74 -6.39 -7.10
CA TYR A 116 -19.50 -6.55 -7.87
C TYR A 116 -18.44 -7.31 -7.08
N GLY A 117 -18.20 -6.94 -5.82
CA GLY A 117 -17.27 -7.62 -4.93
C GLY A 117 -17.66 -9.09 -4.67
N ASP A 118 -18.95 -9.36 -4.49
CA ASP A 118 -19.49 -10.72 -4.34
C ASP A 118 -19.22 -11.56 -5.61
N SER A 119 -19.39 -10.98 -6.80
CA SER A 119 -19.11 -11.65 -8.08
C SER A 119 -17.64 -12.02 -8.27
N LEU A 120 -16.73 -11.22 -7.73
CA LEU A 120 -15.29 -11.46 -7.70
C LEU A 120 -14.85 -12.31 -6.50
N LYS A 121 -15.77 -12.66 -5.59
CA LYS A 121 -15.48 -13.37 -4.32
C LYS A 121 -14.46 -12.64 -3.44
N ILE A 122 -14.54 -11.32 -3.39
CA ILE A 122 -13.67 -10.47 -2.60
C ILE A 122 -13.91 -10.71 -1.10
N ASN A 123 -12.81 -10.92 -0.34
CA ASN A 123 -12.85 -10.92 1.10
C ASN A 123 -12.83 -9.46 1.63
N SER A 124 -13.97 -8.97 2.11
CA SER A 124 -14.12 -7.58 2.60
C SER A 124 -13.26 -7.23 3.83
N LYS A 125 -12.65 -8.21 4.50
CA LYS A 125 -11.67 -7.95 5.57
C LYS A 125 -10.30 -7.54 5.04
N GLN A 126 -10.00 -7.91 3.80
CA GLN A 126 -8.71 -7.67 3.17
C GLN A 126 -8.79 -6.72 1.97
N TRP A 127 -9.94 -6.67 1.30
CA TRP A 127 -10.11 -5.87 0.08
C TRP A 127 -11.41 -5.04 0.17
N LEU A 128 -11.25 -3.73 0.20
CA LEU A 128 -12.36 -2.77 0.25
C LEU A 128 -12.54 -2.09 -1.10
N LEU A 129 -13.79 -2.05 -1.57
CA LEU A 129 -14.23 -1.23 -2.69
C LEU A 129 -14.81 0.05 -2.11
N LEU A 130 -14.27 1.20 -2.48
CA LEU A 130 -14.55 2.48 -1.85
C LEU A 130 -15.24 3.44 -2.82
N THR A 131 -16.26 4.13 -2.32
CA THR A 131 -16.97 5.21 -3.02
C THR A 131 -17.03 6.47 -2.16
N GLY A 132 -17.34 7.60 -2.77
CA GLY A 132 -17.48 8.90 -2.12
C GLY A 132 -17.92 9.96 -3.12
N THR A 133 -17.66 11.24 -2.84
CA THR A 133 -17.89 12.27 -3.85
C THR A 133 -16.81 12.20 -4.92
N LYS A 134 -17.15 12.53 -6.16
CA LYS A 134 -16.24 12.48 -7.30
C LYS A 134 -15.01 13.34 -7.05
N GLU A 135 -15.19 14.54 -6.49
CA GLU A 135 -14.10 15.47 -6.14
C GLU A 135 -13.08 14.83 -5.19
N LYS A 136 -13.55 14.21 -4.09
CA LYS A 136 -12.66 13.56 -3.10
C LYS A 136 -11.93 12.35 -3.69
N LEU A 137 -12.60 11.56 -4.53
CA LEU A 137 -12.01 10.40 -5.19
C LEU A 137 -10.90 10.83 -6.16
N TYR A 138 -11.14 11.87 -6.96
CA TYR A 138 -10.17 12.40 -7.91
C TYR A 138 -9.03 13.13 -7.21
N GLU A 139 -9.33 13.86 -6.14
CA GLU A 139 -8.28 14.46 -5.30
C GLU A 139 -7.37 13.39 -4.69
N ALA A 140 -7.93 12.29 -4.19
CA ALA A 140 -7.15 11.17 -3.68
C ALA A 140 -6.26 10.54 -4.77
N ALA A 141 -6.78 10.34 -5.99
CA ALA A 141 -6.02 9.80 -7.09
C ALA A 141 -4.81 10.68 -7.44
N ARG A 142 -5.01 12.00 -7.53
CA ARG A 142 -4.00 12.97 -7.98
C ARG A 142 -3.03 13.34 -6.88
N LYS A 143 -3.54 13.76 -5.72
CA LYS A 143 -2.73 14.37 -4.66
C LYS A 143 -2.23 13.37 -3.62
N SER A 144 -2.94 12.25 -3.42
CA SER A 144 -2.53 11.24 -2.45
C SER A 144 -1.76 10.10 -3.10
N TYR A 145 -2.36 9.42 -4.07
CA TYR A 145 -1.81 8.16 -4.63
C TYR A 145 -0.96 8.35 -5.88
N LEU A 146 -0.99 9.53 -6.52
CA LEU A 146 -0.26 9.85 -7.75
C LEU A 146 -0.62 8.89 -8.92
N LEU A 147 -1.87 8.49 -9.01
CA LEU A 147 -2.38 7.56 -10.02
C LEU A 147 -3.11 8.23 -11.18
N ASP A 148 -3.15 9.56 -11.19
CA ASP A 148 -3.73 10.37 -12.26
C ASP A 148 -2.84 11.58 -12.55
N ASP A 149 -2.85 12.06 -13.80
CA ASP A 149 -2.09 13.25 -14.18
C ASP A 149 -2.83 14.53 -13.76
N GLN A 150 -2.10 15.44 -13.13
CA GLN A 150 -2.63 16.73 -12.69
C GLN A 150 -2.93 17.69 -13.85
N ASN A 151 -2.54 17.35 -15.09
CA ASN A 151 -2.63 18.27 -16.22
C ASN A 151 -4.02 18.37 -16.86
N ASP A 152 -5.02 17.64 -16.37
CA ASP A 152 -6.38 17.65 -16.90
C ASP A 152 -7.35 18.53 -16.07
N GLU A 153 -6.83 19.66 -15.53
CA GLU A 153 -7.63 20.63 -14.77
C GLU A 153 -8.55 21.49 -15.64
N THR A 154 -8.52 21.32 -16.98
CA THR A 154 -9.22 22.21 -17.92
C THR A 154 -10.71 21.87 -18.08
N ALA A 155 -11.14 20.65 -17.75
CA ALA A 155 -12.54 20.23 -17.81
C ALA A 155 -13.22 20.33 -16.43
N ALA A 156 -14.54 20.53 -16.42
CA ALA A 156 -15.32 20.41 -15.20
C ALA A 156 -15.18 19.00 -14.61
N ILE A 157 -15.20 18.86 -13.28
CA ILE A 157 -14.95 17.56 -12.60
C ILE A 157 -15.93 16.48 -13.05
N GLU A 158 -17.15 16.84 -13.43
CA GLU A 158 -18.19 15.95 -13.94
C GLU A 158 -17.81 15.30 -15.28
N GLU A 159 -17.01 16.01 -16.10
CA GLU A 159 -16.55 15.54 -17.41
C GLU A 159 -15.25 14.75 -17.36
N GLN A 160 -14.51 14.84 -16.26
CA GLN A 160 -13.25 14.15 -16.09
C GLN A 160 -13.47 12.65 -15.84
N PHE A 161 -12.57 11.83 -16.35
CA PHE A 161 -12.60 10.40 -16.12
C PHE A 161 -11.17 9.82 -16.00
N ILE A 162 -10.87 9.25 -14.85
CA ILE A 162 -9.56 8.64 -14.59
C ILE A 162 -9.47 7.31 -15.33
N HIS A 163 -8.50 7.19 -16.22
CA HIS A 163 -8.16 5.96 -16.92
C HIS A 163 -6.73 5.56 -16.55
N THR A 164 -6.58 4.78 -15.50
CA THR A 164 -5.27 4.30 -15.09
C THR A 164 -5.24 2.79 -14.91
N GLN A 165 -4.14 2.17 -15.33
CA GLN A 165 -3.83 0.75 -15.06
C GLN A 165 -2.82 0.59 -13.92
N LEU A 166 -2.55 1.67 -13.18
CA LEU A 166 -1.49 1.73 -12.18
C LEU A 166 -2.00 1.31 -10.80
N PHE A 167 -1.13 0.67 -10.04
CA PHE A 167 -1.31 0.35 -8.62
C PHE A 167 -0.32 1.18 -7.80
N ALA A 168 -0.79 1.81 -6.73
CA ALA A 168 0.07 2.46 -5.75
C ALA A 168 0.30 1.52 -4.56
N LEU A 169 1.54 1.41 -4.11
CA LEU A 169 1.93 0.71 -2.90
C LEU A 169 2.14 1.71 -1.77
N VAL A 170 1.39 1.56 -0.69
CA VAL A 170 1.41 2.44 0.47
C VAL A 170 1.91 1.66 1.69
N ASP A 171 2.81 2.25 2.48
CA ASP A 171 3.34 1.63 3.68
C ASP A 171 2.42 1.80 4.90
N LYS A 172 2.78 1.15 6.01
CA LYS A 172 2.05 1.18 7.27
C LYS A 172 1.85 2.58 7.87
N SER A 173 2.65 3.57 7.44
CA SER A 173 2.57 4.97 7.87
C SER A 173 1.82 5.88 6.88
N GLY A 174 1.21 5.30 5.83
CA GLY A 174 0.48 6.05 4.82
C GLY A 174 1.36 6.73 3.77
N LYS A 175 2.60 6.28 3.58
CA LYS A 175 3.49 6.82 2.54
C LYS A 175 3.41 5.99 1.28
N VAL A 176 3.23 6.62 0.13
CA VAL A 176 3.35 5.99 -1.18
C VAL A 176 4.82 5.65 -1.44
N ARG A 177 5.10 4.37 -1.65
CA ARG A 177 6.46 3.83 -1.76
C ARG A 177 6.79 3.32 -3.17
N GLY A 178 5.79 3.18 -4.02
CA GLY A 178 5.95 2.76 -5.41
C GLY A 178 4.67 2.84 -6.20
N ILE A 179 4.81 2.93 -7.52
CA ILE A 179 3.73 2.87 -8.50
C ILE A 179 4.10 1.80 -9.50
N TYR A 180 3.14 0.95 -9.87
CA TYR A 180 3.36 -0.26 -10.66
C TYR A 180 2.28 -0.39 -11.73
N ASP A 181 2.66 -0.81 -12.92
CA ASP A 181 1.70 -1.15 -13.97
C ASP A 181 1.01 -2.48 -13.64
N GLY A 182 -0.30 -2.41 -13.34
CA GLY A 182 -1.13 -3.55 -12.97
C GLY A 182 -1.37 -4.58 -14.09
N LEU A 183 -0.94 -4.28 -15.31
CA LEU A 183 -0.99 -5.19 -16.46
C LEU A 183 0.37 -5.79 -16.84
N ASN A 184 1.47 -5.23 -16.31
CA ASN A 184 2.83 -5.68 -16.60
C ASN A 184 3.27 -6.75 -15.59
N LYS A 185 3.59 -7.95 -16.08
CA LYS A 185 3.99 -9.09 -15.23
C LYS A 185 5.25 -8.83 -14.41
N GLU A 186 6.23 -8.11 -14.94
CA GLU A 186 7.49 -7.83 -14.22
C GLU A 186 7.26 -6.79 -13.11
N GLU A 187 6.42 -5.76 -13.37
CA GLU A 187 6.01 -4.79 -12.36
C GLU A 187 5.18 -5.44 -11.23
N LEU A 188 4.31 -6.40 -11.56
CA LEU A 188 3.57 -7.17 -10.55
C LEU A 188 4.48 -8.05 -9.68
N LYS A 189 5.51 -8.68 -10.26
CA LYS A 189 6.52 -9.41 -9.48
C LYS A 189 7.33 -8.49 -8.58
N LYS A 190 7.60 -7.27 -9.04
CA LYS A 190 8.28 -6.25 -8.24
C LYS A 190 7.38 -5.78 -7.10
N LEU A 191 6.09 -5.52 -7.39
CA LEU A 191 5.09 -5.17 -6.38
C LEU A 191 5.01 -6.23 -5.27
N ASP A 192 4.94 -7.53 -5.61
CA ASP A 192 4.95 -8.63 -4.64
C ASP A 192 6.16 -8.57 -3.69
N LYS A 193 7.37 -8.41 -4.25
CA LYS A 193 8.61 -8.30 -3.46
C LYS A 193 8.59 -7.08 -2.53
N ASP A 194 8.10 -5.95 -3.03
CA ASP A 194 8.08 -4.69 -2.32
C ASP A 194 7.00 -4.70 -1.22
N ILE A 195 5.84 -5.37 -1.43
CA ILE A 195 4.86 -5.63 -0.37
C ILE A 195 5.52 -6.43 0.78
N ARG A 196 6.21 -7.55 0.46
CA ARG A 196 6.91 -8.38 1.47
C ARG A 196 7.98 -7.61 2.23
N LEU A 197 8.63 -6.65 1.55
CA LEU A 197 9.60 -5.75 2.19
C LEU A 197 8.91 -4.84 3.21
N LEU A 198 7.82 -4.17 2.82
CA LEU A 198 7.08 -3.25 3.68
C LEU A 198 6.38 -3.95 4.85
N LEU A 199 5.90 -5.18 4.66
CA LEU A 199 5.31 -5.98 5.75
C LEU A 199 6.31 -6.24 6.88
N LYS A 200 7.61 -6.36 6.57
CA LYS A 200 8.69 -6.55 7.55
C LYS A 200 9.14 -5.24 8.21
N GLU A 201 8.75 -4.08 7.67
CA GLU A 201 9.06 -2.80 8.29
C GLU A 201 8.26 -2.65 9.60
N LYS A 202 8.95 -2.21 10.67
CA LYS A 202 8.30 -1.94 11.96
C LYS A 202 7.42 -0.69 11.83
N TYR A 203 6.21 -0.78 12.35
CA TYR A 203 5.31 0.35 12.48
C TYR A 203 5.29 0.83 13.93
N ASN A 204 5.73 2.04 14.17
CA ASN A 204 5.79 2.64 15.51
C ASN A 204 4.69 3.70 15.74
N GLY A 205 3.73 3.78 14.83
CA GLY A 205 2.59 4.69 14.96
C GLY A 205 1.43 4.08 15.76
N PRO A 206 0.41 4.88 16.09
CA PRO A 206 -0.78 4.39 16.80
C PRO A 206 -1.53 3.39 15.92
N ARG A 207 -1.75 2.18 16.44
CA ARG A 207 -2.67 1.20 15.85
C ARG A 207 -4.04 1.41 16.47
N PHE A 208 -5.04 1.63 15.63
CA PHE A 208 -6.43 1.73 16.05
C PHE A 208 -7.07 0.35 15.91
N VAL A 209 -7.36 -0.30 17.04
CA VAL A 209 -8.16 -1.52 17.10
C VAL A 209 -9.48 -1.16 17.76
N ASN A 210 -10.58 -1.35 17.05
CA ASN A 210 -11.95 -1.11 17.56
C ASN A 210 -12.21 0.29 18.15
N GLY A 211 -11.60 1.34 17.56
CA GLY A 211 -11.82 2.72 17.99
C GLY A 211 -11.14 3.11 19.31
N ILE A 212 -10.33 2.27 19.89
CA ILE A 212 -9.60 2.54 21.14
C ILE A 212 -8.10 2.62 20.84
N PHE A 213 -7.44 3.68 21.32
CA PHE A 213 -5.99 3.81 21.26
C PHE A 213 -5.34 2.69 22.08
N GLN A 214 -4.66 1.76 21.43
CA GLN A 214 -3.69 0.93 22.14
C GLN A 214 -2.31 1.54 21.96
N ASN A 215 -1.85 2.26 22.97
CA ASN A 215 -0.43 2.55 23.15
C ASN A 215 0.24 1.20 23.43
N ASN A 216 1.02 0.69 22.50
CA ASN A 216 1.88 -0.45 22.78
C ASN A 216 3.06 0.09 23.61
N PRO A 217 3.26 -0.34 24.88
CA PRO A 217 4.47 0.01 25.61
C PRO A 217 5.67 -0.67 24.93
N MET A 218 6.76 0.06 24.92
CA MET A 218 8.07 -0.32 24.38
C MET A 218 8.56 -1.67 24.88
#